data_494e39a7f2054713bbbc600b31262679
#
_entry.id   494e39a7f2054713bbbc600b31262679
#
_cell.length_a   1.000
_cell.length_b   1.000
_cell.length_c   1.000
_cell.angle_alpha   90.00
_cell.angle_beta   90.00
_cell.angle_gamma   90.00
#
_symmetry.space_group_name_H-M   'P 1'
#
loop_
_entity.id
_entity.type
_entity.pdbx_description
1 polymer ?
#
loop_
_entity_poly.entity_id
_entity_poly.type
_entity_poly.pdbx_seq_one_letter_code
_entity_poly.pdbx_strand_id
1 'polypeptide(L)'
;MKAYNINEKVTEGEHNVRRGRCILCEAHGVTNYLDKGEGYMVWIPSRGKRIVCNEHYINRGSIGYHSNALRGVSKIGTHKTTTLANTPLGIEVETSLYNASDSEYTALRALVESCTFCYMESDCTVSGEMPTQPMEGLNRISKILQSLEMHNQLSILSHNSCGAHVHVECNRVPYVRRYYHSIFLPLNDYIDSLGAERRIEVFGSDFRYYAMKINENSDPQAHSNIFNTQHAHTLEFRLPRVTGYKQYMNVLKFWREVVCYINHYNFKEDADAVTRKATARACGEALVKIAKKYF
;
A
#
# COMPACT_ATOMS: atom_id res chain seq x y z
N MET A 1 2.82 6.90 28.86
CA MET A 1 1.46 6.79 28.27
C MET A 1 0.77 5.61 28.94
N LYS A 2 -0.43 5.77 29.52
CA LYS A 2 -1.13 4.62 30.12
C LYS A 2 -1.58 3.72 28.96
N ALA A 3 -1.13 2.47 28.95
CA ALA A 3 -1.70 1.44 28.09
C ALA A 3 -3.18 1.31 28.48
N TYR A 4 -4.08 1.65 27.56
CA TYR A 4 -5.50 1.45 27.78
C TYR A 4 -5.80 -0.03 27.61
N ASN A 5 -6.47 -0.61 28.60
CA ASN A 5 -6.95 -1.98 28.51
C ASN A 5 -8.11 -2.01 27.50
N ILE A 6 -7.90 -2.63 26.38
CA ILE A 6 -8.82 -2.65 25.23
C ILE A 6 -9.94 -3.67 25.40
N ASN A 7 -9.78 -4.57 26.37
CA ASN A 7 -10.82 -5.52 26.73
C ASN A 7 -11.92 -4.93 27.64
N GLU A 8 -11.90 -3.62 27.87
CA GLU A 8 -12.97 -2.96 28.61
C GLU A 8 -14.23 -2.86 27.75
N LYS A 9 -15.25 -3.64 28.08
CA LYS A 9 -16.60 -3.41 27.58
C LYS A 9 -17.05 -2.01 27.99
N VAL A 10 -17.76 -1.32 27.10
CA VAL A 10 -18.32 0.00 27.42
C VAL A 10 -19.20 -0.12 28.64
N THR A 11 -18.77 0.44 29.78
CA THR A 11 -19.51 0.45 31.03
C THR A 11 -20.26 1.78 31.20
N GLU A 12 -21.47 1.71 31.77
CA GLU A 12 -22.26 2.89 32.11
C GLU A 12 -21.53 3.70 33.18
N GLY A 13 -21.23 4.91 32.94
CA GLY A 13 -20.58 5.81 33.89
C GLY A 13 -19.23 6.37 33.45
N GLU A 14 -18.45 5.66 32.61
CA GLU A 14 -17.17 6.22 32.19
C GLU A 14 -17.27 7.27 31.06
N HIS A 15 -18.38 7.30 30.30
CA HIS A 15 -18.47 8.18 29.14
C HIS A 15 -19.81 8.89 28.98
N ASN A 16 -20.77 8.79 29.86
CA ASN A 16 -22.12 9.37 29.70
C ASN A 16 -22.82 8.99 28.36
N VAL A 17 -22.36 7.94 27.70
CA VAL A 17 -22.86 7.52 26.40
C VAL A 17 -23.92 6.44 26.62
N ARG A 18 -25.17 6.85 26.64
CA ARG A 18 -26.31 5.91 26.70
C ARG A 18 -26.38 5.03 25.45
N ARG A 19 -25.84 5.52 24.33
CA ARG A 19 -25.73 4.80 23.05
C ARG A 19 -24.47 5.24 22.33
N GLY A 20 -23.78 4.26 21.72
CA GLY A 20 -22.63 4.50 20.89
C GLY A 20 -22.86 3.98 19.47
N ARG A 21 -22.04 4.40 18.53
CA ARG A 21 -22.03 3.88 17.16
C ARG A 21 -20.71 3.20 16.87
N CYS A 22 -20.79 2.03 16.21
CA CYS A 22 -19.60 1.34 15.77
C CYS A 22 -18.94 2.10 14.61
N ILE A 23 -17.70 2.55 14.80
CA ILE A 23 -16.98 3.32 13.78
C ILE A 23 -16.74 2.52 12.50
N LEU A 24 -16.60 1.19 12.60
CA LEU A 24 -16.41 0.32 11.44
C LEU A 24 -17.71 0.09 10.68
N CYS A 25 -18.85 -0.06 11.37
CA CYS A 25 -20.14 -0.06 10.70
C CYS A 25 -20.38 1.24 9.93
N GLU A 26 -20.07 2.40 10.55
CA GLU A 26 -20.20 3.70 9.88
C GLU A 26 -19.29 3.79 8.64
N ALA A 27 -18.07 3.30 8.72
CA ALA A 27 -17.14 3.26 7.58
C ALA A 27 -17.67 2.41 6.41
N HIS A 28 -18.46 1.37 6.72
CA HIS A 28 -19.13 0.53 5.72
C HIS A 28 -20.53 1.03 5.32
N GLY A 29 -20.91 2.24 5.72
CA GLY A 29 -22.19 2.86 5.39
C GLY A 29 -23.38 2.31 6.19
N VAL A 30 -23.15 1.55 7.26
CA VAL A 30 -24.17 0.97 8.13
C VAL A 30 -24.21 1.77 9.44
N THR A 31 -25.38 2.29 9.79
CA THR A 31 -25.57 2.90 11.11
C THR A 31 -25.96 1.82 12.11
N ASN A 32 -25.03 1.44 12.98
CA ASN A 32 -25.25 0.46 14.03
C ASN A 32 -25.13 1.12 15.40
N TYR A 33 -26.27 1.28 16.09
CA TYR A 33 -26.34 1.80 17.45
C TYR A 33 -26.14 0.65 18.44
N LEU A 34 -25.21 0.84 19.35
CA LEU A 34 -24.82 -0.14 20.35
C LEU A 34 -25.31 0.28 21.73
N ASP A 35 -25.97 -0.61 22.43
CA ASP A 35 -26.30 -0.49 23.84
C ASP A 35 -25.13 -1.00 24.71
N LYS A 36 -25.30 -0.86 26.04
CA LYS A 36 -24.29 -1.28 27.00
C LYS A 36 -23.94 -2.79 26.84
N GLY A 37 -22.66 -3.08 26.70
CA GLY A 37 -22.15 -4.44 26.57
C GLY A 37 -22.12 -4.99 25.15
N GLU A 38 -22.61 -4.24 24.14
CA GLU A 38 -22.65 -4.67 22.74
C GLU A 38 -21.39 -4.25 21.93
N GLY A 39 -20.45 -3.60 22.58
CA GLY A 39 -19.22 -3.15 21.92
C GLY A 39 -18.04 -3.01 22.84
N TYR A 40 -16.92 -2.73 22.24
CA TYR A 40 -15.65 -2.48 22.90
C TYR A 40 -15.15 -1.08 22.61
N MET A 41 -14.49 -0.46 23.58
CA MET A 41 -13.82 0.79 23.37
C MET A 41 -12.39 0.53 22.90
N VAL A 42 -12.04 1.08 21.77
CA VAL A 42 -10.71 1.03 21.19
C VAL A 42 -10.12 2.43 21.08
N TRP A 43 -8.83 2.54 21.29
CA TRP A 43 -8.13 3.79 21.07
C TRP A 43 -7.53 3.80 19.68
N ILE A 44 -7.99 4.73 18.84
CA ILE A 44 -7.54 4.84 17.45
C ILE A 44 -6.55 6.00 17.36
N PRO A 45 -5.33 5.80 16.83
CA PRO A 45 -4.39 6.88 16.60
C PRO A 45 -5.05 8.06 15.87
N SER A 46 -4.75 9.29 16.29
CA SER A 46 -5.32 10.56 15.78
C SER A 46 -6.83 10.77 15.96
N ARG A 47 -7.60 9.74 16.37
CA ARG A 47 -9.07 9.85 16.54
C ARG A 47 -9.53 9.67 17.99
N GLY A 48 -8.63 9.22 18.87
CA GLY A 48 -8.94 8.94 20.27
C GLY A 48 -9.86 7.73 20.48
N LYS A 49 -10.54 7.68 21.62
CA LYS A 49 -11.43 6.55 21.95
C LYS A 49 -12.64 6.48 21.00
N ARG A 50 -12.90 5.29 20.46
CA ARG A 50 -14.04 4.98 19.58
C ARG A 50 -14.64 3.64 19.97
N ILE A 51 -15.90 3.42 19.60
CA ILE A 51 -16.63 2.19 19.88
C ILE A 51 -16.59 1.30 18.64
N VAL A 52 -16.36 0.01 18.86
CA VAL A 52 -16.39 -1.06 17.83
C VAL A 52 -17.34 -2.13 18.36
N CYS A 53 -18.28 -2.58 17.53
CA CYS A 53 -19.24 -3.64 17.93
C CYS A 53 -18.54 -5.00 18.11
N ASN A 54 -19.23 -5.93 18.75
CA ASN A 54 -18.69 -7.27 19.00
C ASN A 54 -18.29 -8.02 17.72
N GLU A 55 -19.01 -7.79 16.61
CA GLU A 55 -18.71 -8.41 15.31
C GLU A 55 -17.44 -7.84 14.66
N HIS A 56 -17.16 -6.55 14.89
CA HIS A 56 -15.98 -5.87 14.38
C HIS A 56 -14.80 -5.87 15.36
N TYR A 57 -15.01 -6.25 16.59
CA TYR A 57 -13.92 -6.50 17.54
C TYR A 57 -13.32 -7.87 17.24
N ILE A 58 -12.19 -7.87 16.62
CA ILE A 58 -11.67 -9.06 16.00
C ILE A 58 -10.89 -9.94 16.94
N ASN A 59 -11.31 -11.18 16.90
CA ASN A 59 -10.45 -12.34 17.04
C ASN A 59 -9.70 -12.54 15.70
N ARG A 60 -8.37 -12.71 15.69
CA ARG A 60 -7.50 -12.80 14.49
C ARG A 60 -7.97 -13.74 13.38
N GLY A 61 -8.90 -14.65 13.64
CA GLY A 61 -9.44 -15.61 12.69
C GLY A 61 -10.66 -15.13 11.88
N SER A 62 -11.17 -13.92 12.07
CA SER A 62 -12.45 -13.48 11.50
C SER A 62 -12.35 -12.58 10.25
N ILE A 63 -11.14 -12.31 9.75
CA ILE A 63 -10.95 -11.55 8.52
C ILE A 63 -11.02 -12.51 7.35
N GLY A 64 -11.90 -12.23 6.38
CA GLY A 64 -12.00 -13.04 5.18
C GLY A 64 -10.79 -12.84 4.27
N TYR A 65 -10.32 -13.93 3.67
CA TYR A 65 -9.27 -13.91 2.66
C TYR A 65 -9.78 -13.20 1.40
N HIS A 66 -9.14 -12.10 1.00
CA HIS A 66 -9.54 -11.26 -0.14
C HIS A 66 -11.05 -10.98 -0.25
N SER A 67 -11.77 -11.12 0.88
CA SER A 67 -13.24 -11.04 0.90
C SER A 67 -13.75 -9.60 0.85
N ASN A 68 -12.92 -8.65 1.25
CA ASN A 68 -13.24 -7.24 1.29
C ASN A 68 -12.69 -6.49 0.07
N ALA A 69 -12.52 -7.21 -1.05
CA ALA A 69 -12.16 -6.58 -2.31
C ALA A 69 -12.91 -5.24 -2.44
N LEU A 70 -12.19 -4.18 -2.69
CA LEU A 70 -12.68 -2.80 -2.72
C LEU A 70 -13.84 -2.65 -3.69
N ARG A 71 -15.04 -2.99 -3.24
CA ARG A 71 -16.27 -2.94 -4.04
C ARG A 71 -16.55 -1.47 -4.36
N GLY A 72 -16.66 -1.16 -5.65
CA GLY A 72 -16.92 0.20 -6.10
C GLY A 72 -15.67 1.08 -6.21
N VAL A 73 -14.49 0.47 -6.24
CA VAL A 73 -13.25 1.17 -6.59
C VAL A 73 -13.44 1.88 -7.91
N SER A 74 -13.16 3.16 -7.88
CA SER A 74 -13.23 3.98 -9.07
C SER A 74 -12.31 3.42 -10.14
N LYS A 75 -12.82 3.41 -11.31
CA LYS A 75 -12.32 2.84 -12.53
C LYS A 75 -10.88 3.29 -12.83
N ILE A 76 -9.91 2.49 -12.39
CA ILE A 76 -8.54 2.59 -12.89
C ILE A 76 -8.60 2.40 -14.41
N GLY A 77 -7.79 3.14 -15.15
CA GLY A 77 -7.72 3.05 -16.61
C GLY A 77 -8.73 3.92 -17.35
N THR A 78 -9.47 4.78 -16.67
CA THR A 78 -10.40 5.73 -17.30
C THR A 78 -9.78 7.09 -17.65
N HIS A 79 -8.62 7.41 -17.09
CA HIS A 79 -7.94 8.66 -17.35
C HIS A 79 -7.27 8.64 -18.73
N LYS A 80 -7.75 9.45 -19.64
CA LYS A 80 -7.14 9.59 -20.98
C LYS A 80 -5.78 10.29 -20.94
N THR A 81 -5.58 11.17 -19.98
CA THR A 81 -4.32 11.87 -19.73
C THR A 81 -4.03 11.91 -18.25
N THR A 82 -2.88 11.38 -17.83
CA THR A 82 -2.41 11.45 -16.45
C THR A 82 -1.31 12.50 -16.35
N THR A 83 -1.37 13.33 -15.32
CA THR A 83 -0.26 14.20 -14.90
C THR A 83 0.34 13.63 -13.63
N LEU A 84 1.51 14.10 -13.23
CA LEU A 84 2.11 13.68 -11.95
C LEU A 84 1.15 13.92 -10.76
N ALA A 85 0.35 14.98 -10.82
CA ALA A 85 -0.57 15.33 -9.74
C ALA A 85 -1.81 14.43 -9.69
N ASN A 86 -2.30 13.95 -10.85
CA ASN A 86 -3.54 13.18 -10.95
C ASN A 86 -3.36 11.72 -11.39
N THR A 87 -2.10 11.23 -11.52
CA THR A 87 -1.85 9.81 -11.74
C THR A 87 -2.25 9.02 -10.50
N PRO A 88 -3.31 8.20 -10.56
CA PRO A 88 -3.77 7.45 -9.41
C PRO A 88 -2.75 6.41 -8.98
N LEU A 89 -2.64 6.24 -7.68
CA LEU A 89 -1.89 5.15 -7.07
C LEU A 89 -2.69 4.47 -5.98
N GLY A 90 -2.47 3.18 -5.80
CA GLY A 90 -2.91 2.37 -4.68
C GLY A 90 -1.70 1.75 -3.98
N ILE A 91 -1.88 1.37 -2.74
CA ILE A 91 -0.88 0.61 -2.00
C ILE A 91 -1.53 -0.64 -1.41
N GLU A 92 -0.74 -1.69 -1.29
CA GLU A 92 -1.05 -2.89 -0.53
C GLU A 92 0.02 -3.00 0.55
N VAL A 93 -0.37 -2.78 1.81
CA VAL A 93 0.56 -2.82 2.93
C VAL A 93 0.28 -4.06 3.76
N GLU A 94 1.25 -4.96 3.77
CA GLU A 94 1.19 -6.17 4.57
C GLU A 94 1.45 -5.89 6.05
N THR A 95 0.79 -6.64 6.92
CA THR A 95 0.90 -6.50 8.36
C THR A 95 1.34 -7.81 9.00
N SER A 96 2.23 -7.73 9.98
CA SER A 96 2.57 -8.86 10.83
C SER A 96 2.06 -8.65 12.23
N LEU A 97 1.26 -9.60 12.67
CA LEU A 97 0.64 -9.59 14.00
C LEU A 97 1.38 -10.48 15.01
N TYR A 98 2.54 -11.03 14.64
CA TYR A 98 3.28 -11.91 15.53
C TYR A 98 3.58 -11.27 16.90
N ASN A 99 3.69 -9.94 16.94
CA ASN A 99 3.98 -9.16 18.15
C ASN A 99 2.88 -8.15 18.49
N ALA A 100 1.74 -8.16 17.79
CA ALA A 100 0.64 -7.25 18.06
C ALA A 100 -0.46 -7.96 18.86
N SER A 101 -1.00 -7.28 19.87
CA SER A 101 -2.19 -7.72 20.57
C SER A 101 -3.43 -7.58 19.67
N ASP A 102 -4.50 -8.34 19.96
CA ASP A 102 -5.77 -8.23 19.23
C ASP A 102 -6.31 -6.80 19.24
N SER A 103 -5.93 -6.07 20.23
CA SER A 103 -6.27 -4.70 20.45
C SER A 103 -5.54 -3.72 19.52
N GLU A 104 -4.24 -3.87 19.35
CA GLU A 104 -3.46 -3.06 18.42
C GLU A 104 -3.91 -3.32 16.98
N TYR A 105 -4.23 -4.58 16.69
CA TYR A 105 -4.77 -4.96 15.41
C TYR A 105 -6.15 -4.35 15.13
N THR A 106 -7.08 -4.45 16.09
CA THR A 106 -8.41 -3.83 15.98
C THR A 106 -8.30 -2.32 15.83
N ALA A 107 -7.37 -1.67 16.55
CA ALA A 107 -7.12 -0.23 16.44
C ALA A 107 -6.56 0.14 15.06
N LEU A 108 -5.63 -0.64 14.51
CA LEU A 108 -5.11 -0.44 13.16
C LEU A 108 -6.20 -0.62 12.11
N ARG A 109 -6.98 -1.69 12.20
CA ARG A 109 -8.13 -1.92 11.32
C ARG A 109 -9.12 -0.77 11.38
N ALA A 110 -9.50 -0.32 12.58
CA ALA A 110 -10.42 0.78 12.75
C ALA A 110 -9.88 2.10 12.20
N LEU A 111 -8.57 2.36 12.34
CA LEU A 111 -7.93 3.51 11.73
C LEU A 111 -8.02 3.47 10.19
N VAL A 112 -7.69 2.33 9.60
CA VAL A 112 -7.60 2.12 8.17
C VAL A 112 -8.99 2.16 7.53
N GLU A 113 -9.91 1.30 7.98
CA GLU A 113 -11.25 1.17 7.41
C GLU A 113 -12.13 2.42 7.63
N SER A 114 -11.94 3.13 8.74
CA SER A 114 -12.64 4.39 8.97
C SER A 114 -12.23 5.55 8.06
N CYS A 115 -11.18 5.39 7.29
CA CYS A 115 -10.79 6.34 6.26
C CYS A 115 -11.53 6.12 4.94
N THR A 116 -12.39 5.11 4.82
CA THR A 116 -13.27 4.81 3.67
C THR A 116 -12.57 4.53 2.35
N PHE A 117 -11.26 4.36 2.33
CA PHE A 117 -10.48 4.13 1.12
C PHE A 117 -9.53 2.92 1.22
N CYS A 118 -9.61 2.20 2.33
CA CYS A 118 -8.78 1.04 2.62
C CYS A 118 -9.58 0.06 3.46
N TYR A 119 -9.33 -1.22 3.28
CA TYR A 119 -9.87 -2.32 4.08
C TYR A 119 -8.73 -3.17 4.57
N MET A 120 -8.98 -3.96 5.61
CA MET A 120 -8.08 -5.03 5.98
C MET A 120 -8.64 -6.36 5.52
N GLU A 121 -7.83 -7.12 4.84
CA GLU A 121 -8.13 -8.48 4.43
C GLU A 121 -7.02 -9.43 4.87
N SER A 122 -7.29 -10.72 4.90
CA SER A 122 -6.28 -11.72 5.22
C SER A 122 -5.57 -12.16 3.93
N ASP A 123 -4.29 -12.44 4.07
CA ASP A 123 -3.46 -13.08 3.05
C ASP A 123 -2.85 -14.35 3.64
N CYS A 124 -2.49 -15.33 2.77
CA CYS A 124 -1.94 -16.61 3.21
C CYS A 124 -0.49 -16.51 3.72
N THR A 125 0.22 -15.43 3.38
CA THR A 125 1.64 -15.24 3.69
C THR A 125 1.87 -14.29 4.85
N VAL A 126 0.89 -13.44 5.17
CA VAL A 126 0.96 -12.43 6.22
C VAL A 126 -0.30 -12.43 7.06
N SER A 127 -0.25 -11.77 8.22
CA SER A 127 -1.39 -11.76 9.14
C SER A 127 -2.56 -10.89 8.67
N GLY A 128 -2.30 -9.99 7.74
CA GLY A 128 -3.29 -9.15 7.11
C GLY A 128 -2.66 -8.22 6.09
N GLU A 129 -3.47 -7.74 5.20
CA GLU A 129 -3.11 -6.84 4.12
C GLU A 129 -4.06 -5.65 4.08
N MET A 130 -3.56 -4.50 3.71
CA MET A 130 -4.32 -3.25 3.63
C MET A 130 -4.24 -2.70 2.20
N PRO A 131 -5.07 -3.19 1.28
CA PRO A 131 -5.19 -2.60 -0.04
C PRO A 131 -5.97 -1.28 0.04
N THR A 132 -5.49 -0.26 -0.65
CA THR A 132 -6.18 1.02 -0.76
C THR A 132 -6.90 1.15 -2.10
N GLN A 133 -7.94 1.97 -2.11
CA GLN A 133 -8.49 2.49 -3.37
C GLN A 133 -7.43 3.32 -4.12
N PRO A 134 -7.52 3.40 -5.45
CA PRO A 134 -6.72 4.34 -6.23
C PRO A 134 -6.93 5.77 -5.76
N MET A 135 -5.83 6.49 -5.53
CA MET A 135 -5.84 7.86 -5.00
C MET A 135 -4.99 8.76 -5.89
N GLU A 136 -5.50 9.92 -6.22
CA GLU A 136 -4.72 10.97 -6.91
C GLU A 136 -3.78 11.70 -5.94
N GLY A 137 -4.23 11.90 -4.69
CA GLY A 137 -3.47 12.61 -3.67
C GLY A 137 -2.86 11.70 -2.61
N LEU A 138 -1.67 12.05 -2.10
CA LEU A 138 -0.98 11.31 -1.04
C LEU A 138 -1.41 11.74 0.38
N ASN A 139 -2.26 12.74 0.52
CA ASN A 139 -2.57 13.34 1.83
C ASN A 139 -3.20 12.35 2.82
N ARG A 140 -4.06 11.45 2.34
CA ARG A 140 -4.72 10.45 3.21
C ARG A 140 -3.71 9.42 3.73
N ILE A 141 -2.90 8.84 2.83
CA ILE A 141 -1.82 7.92 3.19
C ILE A 141 -0.84 8.61 4.15
N SER A 142 -0.43 9.82 3.81
CA SER A 142 0.45 10.64 4.64
C SER A 142 -0.05 10.76 6.08
N LYS A 143 -1.33 11.10 6.27
CA LYS A 143 -1.93 11.24 7.61
C LYS A 143 -1.96 9.94 8.39
N ILE A 144 -2.25 8.82 7.73
CA ILE A 144 -2.25 7.50 8.38
C ILE A 144 -0.84 7.13 8.83
N LEU A 145 0.13 7.20 7.93
CA LEU A 145 1.52 6.84 8.23
C LEU A 145 2.12 7.73 9.33
N GLN A 146 1.86 9.04 9.28
CA GLN A 146 2.26 9.96 10.36
C GLN A 146 1.63 9.60 11.69
N SER A 147 0.34 9.24 11.68
CA SER A 147 -0.34 8.82 12.89
C SER A 147 0.25 7.55 13.49
N LEU A 148 0.53 6.54 12.66
CA LEU A 148 1.16 5.29 13.08
C LEU A 148 2.58 5.54 13.63
N GLU A 149 3.37 6.39 12.98
CA GLU A 149 4.71 6.74 13.44
C GLU A 149 4.69 7.46 14.78
N MET A 150 3.83 8.47 14.95
CA MET A 150 3.68 9.23 16.20
C MET A 150 3.25 8.37 17.39
N HIS A 151 2.59 7.25 17.13
CA HIS A 151 2.13 6.33 18.16
C HIS A 151 2.98 5.05 18.28
N ASN A 152 4.15 5.01 17.63
CA ASN A 152 5.08 3.87 17.62
C ASN A 152 4.44 2.56 17.13
N GLN A 153 3.49 2.64 16.20
CA GLN A 153 2.77 1.49 15.64
C GLN A 153 3.27 1.05 14.26
N LEU A 154 4.30 1.68 13.71
CA LEU A 154 4.89 1.28 12.42
C LEU A 154 5.52 -0.12 12.47
N SER A 155 5.89 -0.62 13.66
CA SER A 155 6.45 -1.97 13.82
C SER A 155 5.56 -3.08 13.27
N ILE A 156 4.23 -2.87 13.27
CA ILE A 156 3.26 -3.82 12.70
C ILE A 156 3.44 -3.95 11.17
N LEU A 157 3.87 -2.88 10.51
CA LEU A 157 4.06 -2.80 9.05
C LEU A 157 5.50 -3.08 8.63
N SER A 158 6.46 -3.04 9.56
CA SER A 158 7.90 -3.11 9.26
C SER A 158 8.52 -4.48 9.52
N HIS A 159 7.72 -5.50 9.87
CA HIS A 159 8.22 -6.85 10.08
C HIS A 159 8.90 -7.41 8.81
N ASN A 160 9.88 -8.30 8.99
CA ASN A 160 10.67 -8.82 7.89
C ASN A 160 9.86 -9.63 6.85
N SER A 161 8.71 -10.18 7.22
CA SER A 161 7.79 -10.85 6.30
C SER A 161 6.91 -9.89 5.50
N CYS A 162 6.76 -8.63 5.92
CA CYS A 162 5.85 -7.68 5.30
C CYS A 162 6.45 -6.99 4.07
N GLY A 163 5.61 -6.72 3.10
CA GLY A 163 5.84 -5.85 1.97
C GLY A 163 4.92 -4.63 1.99
N ALA A 164 5.19 -3.70 1.10
CA ALA A 164 4.34 -2.54 0.91
C ALA A 164 4.34 -2.19 -0.58
N HIS A 165 3.50 -2.87 -1.32
CA HIS A 165 3.45 -2.78 -2.77
C HIS A 165 2.81 -1.46 -3.22
N VAL A 166 3.30 -0.90 -4.30
CA VAL A 166 2.81 0.37 -4.84
C VAL A 166 2.32 0.16 -6.26
N HIS A 167 1.03 0.29 -6.47
CA HIS A 167 0.38 0.20 -7.76
C HIS A 167 0.13 1.61 -8.31
N VAL A 168 0.58 1.90 -9.50
CA VAL A 168 0.34 3.19 -10.15
C VAL A 168 -0.31 2.97 -11.51
N GLU A 169 -1.35 3.75 -11.82
CA GLU A 169 -2.06 3.66 -13.08
C GLU A 169 -1.12 3.85 -14.27
N CYS A 170 -1.16 2.90 -15.18
CA CYS A 170 -0.38 2.91 -16.42
C CYS A 170 -1.28 2.59 -17.61
N ASN A 171 -1.35 3.51 -18.55
CA ASN A 171 -2.08 3.32 -19.81
C ASN A 171 -1.26 2.60 -20.90
N ARG A 172 -0.02 2.21 -20.58
CA ARG A 172 0.95 1.59 -21.48
C ARG A 172 1.35 0.17 -21.07
N VAL A 173 0.61 -0.47 -20.18
CA VAL A 173 0.98 -1.80 -19.64
C VAL A 173 1.29 -2.83 -20.75
N PRO A 174 0.51 -2.96 -21.85
CA PRO A 174 0.84 -3.93 -22.90
C PRO A 174 2.18 -3.64 -23.59
N TYR A 175 2.51 -2.36 -23.79
CA TYR A 175 3.78 -1.95 -24.38
C TYR A 175 4.93 -2.20 -23.41
N VAL A 176 4.79 -1.80 -22.15
CA VAL A 176 5.76 -2.01 -21.06
C VAL A 176 6.07 -3.50 -20.90
N ARG A 177 5.05 -4.35 -20.92
CA ARG A 177 5.21 -5.81 -20.84
C ARG A 177 6.03 -6.37 -21.99
N ARG A 178 5.77 -5.92 -23.22
CA ARG A 178 6.51 -6.33 -24.43
C ARG A 178 7.99 -5.93 -24.37
N TYR A 179 8.30 -4.75 -23.82
CA TYR A 179 9.67 -4.22 -23.75
C TYR A 179 10.21 -4.15 -22.32
N TYR A 180 9.71 -5.03 -21.47
CA TYR A 180 9.94 -5.05 -20.02
C TYR A 180 11.42 -4.92 -19.65
N HIS A 181 12.26 -5.79 -20.19
CA HIS A 181 13.69 -5.79 -19.89
C HIS A 181 14.38 -4.51 -20.37
N SER A 182 14.02 -4.02 -21.55
CA SER A 182 14.59 -2.77 -22.07
C SER A 182 14.27 -1.57 -21.19
N ILE A 183 13.08 -1.55 -20.58
CA ILE A 183 12.60 -0.45 -19.72
C ILE A 183 13.12 -0.61 -18.28
N PHE A 184 13.04 -1.80 -17.69
CA PHE A 184 13.28 -1.96 -16.26
C PHE A 184 14.66 -2.49 -15.88
N LEU A 185 15.43 -3.16 -16.76
CA LEU A 185 16.78 -3.58 -16.40
C LEU A 185 17.70 -2.43 -16.01
N PRO A 186 17.74 -1.27 -16.74
CA PRO A 186 18.60 -0.17 -16.31
C PRO A 186 18.24 0.34 -14.89
N LEU A 187 16.94 0.42 -14.56
CA LEU A 187 16.49 0.85 -13.24
C LEU A 187 16.81 -0.22 -12.17
N ASN A 188 16.62 -1.50 -12.50
CA ASN A 188 16.97 -2.62 -11.63
C ASN A 188 18.47 -2.64 -11.30
N ASP A 189 19.33 -2.45 -12.31
CA ASP A 189 20.78 -2.43 -12.13
C ASP A 189 21.22 -1.23 -11.28
N TYR A 190 20.57 -0.10 -11.45
CA TYR A 190 20.79 1.05 -10.59
C TYR A 190 20.40 0.74 -9.13
N ILE A 191 19.22 0.16 -8.89
CA ILE A 191 18.77 -0.23 -7.55
C ILE A 191 19.74 -1.27 -6.94
N ASP A 192 20.20 -2.24 -7.74
CA ASP A 192 21.18 -3.23 -7.29
C ASP A 192 22.51 -2.56 -6.91
N SER A 193 22.96 -1.58 -7.68
CA SER A 193 24.20 -0.84 -7.44
C SER A 193 24.23 -0.03 -6.15
N LEU A 194 23.07 0.25 -5.54
CA LEU A 194 23.00 0.96 -4.25
C LEU A 194 23.60 0.14 -3.10
N GLY A 195 23.68 -1.20 -3.24
CA GLY A 195 24.07 -2.09 -2.16
C GLY A 195 22.93 -2.32 -1.15
N ALA A 196 23.04 -3.41 -0.37
CA ALA A 196 21.96 -3.87 0.51
C ALA A 196 21.60 -2.84 1.59
N GLU A 197 22.60 -2.24 2.26
CA GLU A 197 22.37 -1.27 3.32
C GLU A 197 21.59 -0.05 2.82
N ARG A 198 21.98 0.50 1.66
CA ARG A 198 21.28 1.65 1.09
C ARG A 198 19.89 1.28 0.61
N ARG A 199 19.67 0.09 0.04
CA ARG A 199 18.34 -0.38 -0.32
C ARG A 199 17.43 -0.46 0.91
N ILE A 200 17.91 -1.01 2.02
CA ILE A 200 17.15 -1.07 3.28
C ILE A 200 16.82 0.34 3.78
N GLU A 201 17.75 1.27 3.72
CA GLU A 201 17.52 2.66 4.13
C GLU A 201 16.43 3.33 3.28
N VAL A 202 16.48 3.20 1.96
CA VAL A 202 15.60 3.96 1.05
C VAL A 202 14.29 3.27 0.74
N PHE A 203 14.26 1.93 0.67
CA PHE A 203 13.07 1.15 0.37
C PHE A 203 12.48 0.44 1.60
N GLY A 204 13.17 0.43 2.72
CA GLY A 204 12.79 -0.31 3.92
C GLY A 204 13.10 -1.81 3.84
N SER A 205 13.60 -2.31 2.72
CA SER A 205 13.97 -3.72 2.53
C SER A 205 15.04 -3.89 1.46
N ASP A 206 15.65 -5.08 1.45
CA ASP A 206 16.52 -5.57 0.37
C ASP A 206 15.74 -6.55 -0.52
N PHE A 207 16.35 -7.01 -1.62
CA PHE A 207 15.81 -8.07 -2.45
C PHE A 207 15.52 -9.32 -1.63
N ARG A 208 14.40 -9.96 -1.92
CA ARG A 208 13.90 -11.13 -1.20
C ARG A 208 13.07 -12.01 -2.12
N TYR A 209 12.66 -13.20 -1.65
CA TYR A 209 11.92 -14.17 -2.46
C TYR A 209 10.68 -13.59 -3.16
N TYR A 210 9.92 -12.72 -2.49
CA TYR A 210 8.72 -12.07 -3.04
C TYR A 210 8.99 -10.70 -3.69
N ALA A 211 10.26 -10.29 -3.77
CA ALA A 211 10.71 -9.04 -4.39
C ALA A 211 12.12 -9.23 -4.94
N MET A 212 12.25 -10.12 -5.92
CA MET A 212 13.52 -10.47 -6.56
C MET A 212 13.92 -9.43 -7.58
N LYS A 213 15.22 -9.17 -7.68
CA LYS A 213 15.77 -8.44 -8.81
C LYS A 213 15.47 -9.17 -10.11
N ILE A 214 15.24 -8.39 -11.18
CA ILE A 214 15.00 -8.93 -12.51
C ILE A 214 16.31 -9.17 -13.27
N ASN A 215 16.25 -10.08 -14.20
CA ASN A 215 17.31 -10.37 -15.17
C ASN A 215 16.70 -10.56 -16.57
N GLU A 216 17.52 -10.82 -17.56
CA GLU A 216 17.09 -10.97 -18.97
C GLU A 216 16.06 -12.10 -19.22
N ASN A 217 15.97 -13.06 -18.31
CA ASN A 217 15.05 -14.20 -18.41
C ASN A 217 13.81 -14.06 -17.50
N SER A 218 13.67 -12.97 -16.76
CA SER A 218 12.55 -12.78 -15.85
C SER A 218 11.24 -12.64 -16.63
N ASP A 219 10.21 -13.38 -16.23
CA ASP A 219 8.85 -13.18 -16.77
C ASP A 219 8.31 -11.84 -16.29
N PRO A 220 7.89 -10.93 -17.20
CA PRO A 220 7.31 -9.63 -16.81
C PRO A 220 6.11 -9.70 -15.86
N GLN A 221 5.44 -10.84 -15.82
CA GLN A 221 4.25 -11.07 -14.99
C GLN A 221 4.53 -11.91 -13.75
N ALA A 222 5.80 -12.33 -13.52
CA ALA A 222 6.13 -13.11 -12.34
C ALA A 222 5.88 -12.29 -11.07
N HIS A 223 5.09 -12.85 -10.17
CA HIS A 223 4.68 -12.23 -8.91
C HIS A 223 5.85 -11.89 -7.98
N SER A 224 6.98 -12.56 -8.17
CA SER A 224 8.19 -12.37 -7.37
C SER A 224 9.10 -11.23 -7.83
N ASN A 225 8.86 -10.62 -8.98
CA ASN A 225 9.70 -9.54 -9.49
C ASN A 225 9.43 -8.22 -8.74
N ILE A 226 10.49 -7.40 -8.53
CA ILE A 226 10.34 -6.07 -7.94
C ILE A 226 9.50 -5.11 -8.78
N PHE A 227 9.48 -5.30 -10.10
CA PHE A 227 8.58 -4.61 -11.03
C PHE A 227 7.63 -5.63 -11.63
N ASN A 228 6.34 -5.44 -11.46
CA ASN A 228 5.33 -6.39 -11.92
C ASN A 228 4.35 -5.72 -12.88
N THR A 229 4.00 -6.43 -13.95
CA THR A 229 3.08 -5.99 -15.00
C THR A 229 1.86 -6.89 -15.12
N GLN A 230 1.57 -7.70 -14.09
CA GLN A 230 0.45 -8.66 -14.11
C GLN A 230 -0.90 -7.98 -14.31
N HIS A 231 -1.09 -6.84 -13.67
CA HIS A 231 -2.34 -6.08 -13.75
C HIS A 231 -2.50 -5.39 -15.11
N ALA A 232 -3.75 -5.28 -15.57
CA ALA A 232 -4.06 -4.72 -16.88
C ALA A 232 -3.84 -3.19 -16.97
N HIS A 233 -3.94 -2.51 -15.85
CA HIS A 233 -4.00 -1.03 -15.79
C HIS A 233 -3.02 -0.40 -14.81
N THR A 234 -2.18 -1.19 -14.14
CA THR A 234 -1.18 -0.67 -13.19
C THR A 234 0.18 -1.31 -13.39
N LEU A 235 1.22 -0.55 -13.06
CA LEU A 235 2.56 -1.10 -12.80
C LEU A 235 2.76 -1.14 -11.30
N GLU A 236 3.26 -2.27 -10.82
CA GLU A 236 3.47 -2.53 -9.41
C GLU A 236 4.97 -2.51 -9.07
N PHE A 237 5.31 -1.90 -7.92
CA PHE A 237 6.64 -1.94 -7.34
C PHE A 237 6.59 -2.66 -6.00
N ARG A 238 7.24 -3.81 -5.89
CA ARG A 238 7.12 -4.77 -4.78
C ARG A 238 8.27 -4.74 -3.77
N LEU A 239 9.37 -4.06 -4.08
CA LEU A 239 10.54 -3.99 -3.18
C LEU A 239 10.22 -3.30 -1.83
N PRO A 240 9.37 -2.27 -1.75
CA PRO A 240 9.24 -1.47 -0.55
C PRO A 240 8.70 -2.20 0.67
N ARG A 241 9.07 -1.66 1.85
CA ARG A 241 8.49 -1.91 3.16
C ARG A 241 8.32 -0.58 3.88
N VAL A 242 7.30 -0.47 4.73
CA VAL A 242 7.10 0.74 5.55
C VAL A 242 7.96 0.64 6.81
N THR A 243 9.07 1.36 6.84
CA THR A 243 9.95 1.45 8.04
C THR A 243 9.93 2.85 8.65
N GLY A 244 9.45 3.85 7.93
CA GLY A 244 9.29 5.22 8.39
C GLY A 244 8.38 6.00 7.44
N TYR A 245 7.68 6.99 8.01
CA TYR A 245 6.80 7.86 7.23
C TYR A 245 7.51 8.52 6.04
N LYS A 246 8.63 9.22 6.32
CA LYS A 246 9.36 9.95 5.27
C LYS A 246 9.93 9.01 4.22
N GLN A 247 10.47 7.87 4.65
CA GLN A 247 11.04 6.86 3.78
C GLN A 247 9.99 6.38 2.77
N TYR A 248 8.83 5.92 3.26
CA TYR A 248 7.81 5.35 2.38
C TYR A 248 7.13 6.42 1.49
N MET A 249 6.92 7.63 2.00
CA MET A 249 6.42 8.74 1.18
C MET A 249 7.34 9.09 0.01
N ASN A 250 8.66 8.95 0.16
CA ASN A 250 9.60 9.12 -0.96
C ASN A 250 9.46 8.01 -1.99
N VAL A 251 9.27 6.76 -1.54
CA VAL A 251 9.00 5.63 -2.45
C VAL A 251 7.72 5.85 -3.26
N LEU A 252 6.64 6.28 -2.63
CA LEU A 252 5.37 6.57 -3.32
C LEU A 252 5.54 7.65 -4.39
N LYS A 253 6.24 8.73 -4.06
CA LYS A 253 6.52 9.83 -5.00
C LYS A 253 7.38 9.35 -6.15
N PHE A 254 8.46 8.64 -5.85
CA PHE A 254 9.37 8.05 -6.83
C PHE A 254 8.62 7.17 -7.83
N TRP A 255 7.90 6.15 -7.35
CA TRP A 255 7.23 5.21 -8.25
C TRP A 255 6.14 5.87 -9.09
N ARG A 256 5.40 6.82 -8.52
CA ARG A 256 4.43 7.62 -9.27
C ARG A 256 5.10 8.45 -10.36
N GLU A 257 6.26 9.07 -10.11
CA GLU A 257 7.00 9.83 -11.13
C GLU A 257 7.50 8.90 -12.24
N VAL A 258 8.02 7.72 -11.89
CA VAL A 258 8.44 6.69 -12.86
C VAL A 258 7.30 6.32 -13.80
N VAL A 259 6.14 5.95 -13.27
CA VAL A 259 5.02 5.49 -14.10
C VAL A 259 4.38 6.64 -14.88
N CYS A 260 4.30 7.84 -14.29
CA CYS A 260 3.85 9.03 -14.99
C CYS A 260 4.77 9.33 -16.19
N TYR A 261 6.08 9.21 -16.03
CA TYR A 261 7.03 9.36 -17.13
C TYR A 261 6.80 8.34 -18.23
N ILE A 262 6.61 7.06 -17.88
CA ILE A 262 6.29 5.99 -18.83
C ILE A 262 5.01 6.31 -19.61
N ASN A 263 3.96 6.77 -18.94
CA ASN A 263 2.68 7.12 -19.57
C ASN A 263 2.81 8.21 -20.65
N HIS A 264 3.75 9.14 -20.49
CA HIS A 264 3.97 10.27 -21.41
C HIS A 264 5.11 10.04 -22.40
N TYR A 265 5.87 8.98 -22.23
CA TYR A 265 7.03 8.74 -23.08
C TYR A 265 6.63 8.40 -24.51
N ASN A 266 7.32 8.99 -25.48
CA ASN A 266 7.08 8.71 -26.90
C ASN A 266 7.86 7.47 -27.35
N PHE A 267 7.24 6.31 -27.26
CA PHE A 267 7.85 5.01 -27.58
C PHE A 267 8.00 4.73 -29.09
N LYS A 268 7.55 5.62 -29.97
CA LYS A 268 7.60 5.40 -31.43
C LYS A 268 6.96 4.08 -31.84
N GLU A 269 5.73 3.83 -31.38
CA GLU A 269 5.03 2.56 -31.52
C GLU A 269 4.83 2.12 -32.99
N ASP A 270 4.74 3.10 -33.92
CA ASP A 270 4.59 2.87 -35.36
C ASP A 270 5.93 2.60 -36.08
N ALA A 271 7.07 2.70 -35.38
CA ALA A 271 8.39 2.45 -35.97
C ALA A 271 8.70 0.95 -36.08
N ASP A 272 9.82 0.63 -36.71
CA ASP A 272 10.34 -0.74 -36.79
C ASP A 272 10.77 -1.29 -35.40
N ALA A 273 10.97 -2.60 -35.31
CA ALA A 273 11.25 -3.28 -34.04
C ALA A 273 12.56 -2.80 -33.38
N VAL A 274 13.57 -2.42 -34.18
CA VAL A 274 14.86 -1.93 -33.66
C VAL A 274 14.68 -0.57 -33.00
N THR A 275 13.99 0.33 -33.69
CA THR A 275 13.67 1.67 -33.18
C THR A 275 12.81 1.61 -31.91
N ARG A 276 11.78 0.72 -31.88
CA ARG A 276 10.96 0.53 -30.68
C ARG A 276 11.78 0.03 -29.48
N LYS A 277 12.68 -0.94 -29.70
CA LYS A 277 13.56 -1.44 -28.63
C LYS A 277 14.54 -0.38 -28.15
N ALA A 278 15.10 0.40 -29.04
CA ALA A 278 16.01 1.51 -28.72
C ALA A 278 15.30 2.60 -27.89
N THR A 279 14.08 2.99 -28.26
CA THR A 279 13.29 3.97 -27.50
C THR A 279 12.87 3.43 -26.12
N ALA A 280 12.54 2.14 -26.01
CA ALA A 280 12.25 1.50 -24.73
C ALA A 280 13.47 1.53 -23.79
N ARG A 281 14.67 1.26 -24.32
CA ARG A 281 15.92 1.36 -23.55
C ARG A 281 16.21 2.80 -23.11
N ALA A 282 16.05 3.77 -24.00
CA ALA A 282 16.21 5.19 -23.67
C ALA A 282 15.22 5.64 -22.56
N CYS A 283 13.99 5.11 -22.59
CA CYS A 283 13.06 5.29 -21.48
C CYS A 283 13.67 4.74 -20.18
N GLY A 284 14.14 3.48 -20.16
CA GLY A 284 14.76 2.88 -18.99
C GLY A 284 15.92 3.70 -18.41
N GLU A 285 16.80 4.22 -19.27
CA GLU A 285 17.91 5.10 -18.86
C GLU A 285 17.40 6.41 -18.24
N ALA A 286 16.28 6.94 -18.72
CA ALA A 286 15.64 8.12 -18.11
C ALA A 286 15.03 7.81 -16.73
N LEU A 287 14.49 6.59 -16.52
CA LEU A 287 14.01 6.16 -15.21
C LEU A 287 15.13 6.15 -14.17
N VAL A 288 16.34 5.80 -14.54
CA VAL A 288 17.52 5.90 -13.66
C VAL A 288 17.77 7.34 -13.23
N LYS A 289 17.61 8.31 -14.14
CA LYS A 289 17.75 9.73 -13.79
C LYS A 289 16.68 10.19 -12.81
N ILE A 290 15.45 9.64 -12.93
CA ILE A 290 14.39 9.89 -11.95
C ILE A 290 14.79 9.29 -10.59
N ALA A 291 15.24 8.03 -10.55
CA ALA A 291 15.63 7.38 -9.31
C ALA A 291 16.72 8.15 -8.55
N LYS A 292 17.72 8.67 -9.26
CA LYS A 292 18.80 9.48 -8.68
C LYS A 292 18.36 10.79 -8.03
N LYS A 293 17.12 11.25 -8.24
CA LYS A 293 16.57 12.41 -7.52
C LYS A 293 16.06 12.04 -6.12
N TYR A 294 15.76 10.77 -5.89
CA TYR A 294 15.14 10.28 -4.67
C TYR A 294 16.11 9.51 -3.76
N PHE A 295 17.12 8.91 -4.36
CA PHE A 295 18.07 7.98 -3.72
C PHE A 295 19.51 8.27 -4.11
#